data_07fa65144483d78486e6088bd4bc45ff
#
_entry.id   07fa65144483d78486e6088bd4bc45ff
#
_cell.length_a   1.000
_cell.length_b   1.000
_cell.length_c   1.000
_cell.angle_alpha   90.00
_cell.angle_beta   90.00
_cell.angle_gamma   90.00
#
_symmetry.space_group_name_H-M   'P 1'
#
loop_
_entity.id
_entity.type
_entity.pdbx_description
1 polymer ?
#
loop_
_entity_poly.entity_id
_entity_poly.type
_entity_poly.pdbx_seq_one_letter_code
_entity_poly.pdbx_strand_id
1 'polypeptide(L)'
;MWMRNVMSRALIKGAFALCLLFMNSPLLMAQEEGIKNIVLVHGAFADGSCWSAVISLLQERGYHVSAVQNPLTSLRDDVTATERVLERQKGNVLLVGHSWAGAVITQAGNASNVRGLVYLSALVPDSNQSVSDALARFHAPMTGMEADKNGLIWLDEQEFFHQVMANELSIKKSRQLAAVQQPVAATAFQEKVKEAAWRKKPSWYLITENDNALNPSVQARFAHEAGAHITRIHSDHLSMISHPEEVAALIVNAAQSIH
;
A
#
# COMPACT_ATOMS: atom_id res chain seq x y z
N MET A 1 -51.46 55.40 -73.18
CA MET A 1 -50.25 56.05 -73.72
C MET A 1 -49.08 55.35 -73.13
N TRP A 2 -48.58 54.36 -73.80
CA TRP A 2 -47.23 54.19 -74.29
C TRP A 2 -46.18 54.23 -73.19
N MET A 3 -45.22 53.34 -72.96
CA MET A 3 -44.44 52.34 -73.71
C MET A 3 -43.66 51.52 -72.71
N ARG A 4 -43.63 50.20 -72.76
CA ARG A 4 -42.53 49.32 -73.27
C ARG A 4 -41.12 49.70 -72.83
N ASN A 5 -40.47 48.85 -72.07
CA ASN A 5 -39.34 47.96 -72.52
C ASN A 5 -38.70 47.24 -71.29
N VAL A 6 -38.63 45.98 -71.37
CA VAL A 6 -37.66 44.99 -71.87
C VAL A 6 -36.51 44.66 -70.93
N MET A 7 -36.62 43.48 -70.48
CA MET A 7 -35.55 42.44 -70.13
C MET A 7 -34.13 42.86 -69.79
N SER A 8 -33.67 42.37 -68.69
CA SER A 8 -32.43 41.59 -68.78
C SER A 8 -32.34 40.57 -67.63
N ARG A 9 -32.17 39.30 -67.98
CA ARG A 9 -31.88 38.18 -67.12
C ARG A 9 -30.35 38.21 -66.79
N ALA A 10 -29.99 38.28 -65.55
CA ALA A 10 -28.67 37.94 -65.13
C ALA A 10 -28.72 36.74 -64.14
N LEU A 11 -28.32 35.58 -64.67
CA LEU A 11 -28.06 34.39 -63.87
C LEU A 11 -26.81 34.64 -62.99
N ILE A 12 -26.99 34.73 -61.70
CA ILE A 12 -25.87 34.64 -60.77
C ILE A 12 -25.82 33.20 -60.18
N LYS A 13 -24.88 32.43 -60.69
CA LYS A 13 -24.51 31.12 -60.12
C LYS A 13 -23.87 31.36 -58.76
N GLY A 14 -24.62 31.20 -57.70
CA GLY A 14 -24.06 31.15 -56.33
C GLY A 14 -23.42 29.79 -56.09
N ALA A 15 -22.11 29.74 -56.05
CA ALA A 15 -21.36 28.59 -55.61
C ALA A 15 -21.48 28.49 -54.08
N PHE A 16 -22.18 27.49 -53.58
CA PHE A 16 -22.19 27.11 -52.16
C PHE A 16 -20.83 26.49 -51.86
N ALA A 17 -19.91 27.24 -51.29
CA ALA A 17 -18.69 26.72 -50.67
C ALA A 17 -19.06 26.15 -49.30
N LEU A 18 -19.21 24.82 -49.24
CA LEU A 18 -19.40 24.07 -48.00
C LEU A 18 -18.04 24.04 -47.26
N CYS A 19 -17.79 25.00 -46.35
CA CYS A 19 -16.68 24.97 -45.44
C CYS A 19 -16.90 23.83 -44.42
N LEU A 20 -16.32 22.66 -44.68
CA LEU A 20 -16.10 21.61 -43.69
C LEU A 20 -15.09 22.11 -42.68
N LEU A 21 -15.56 22.72 -41.60
CA LEU A 21 -14.78 22.94 -40.39
C LEU A 21 -14.49 21.56 -39.75
N PHE A 22 -13.36 20.97 -40.09
CA PHE A 22 -12.76 19.90 -39.27
C PHE A 22 -12.50 20.50 -37.90
N MET A 23 -13.43 20.30 -36.98
CA MET A 23 -13.17 20.47 -35.55
C MET A 23 -12.14 19.38 -35.14
N ASN A 24 -10.86 19.72 -35.24
CA ASN A 24 -9.82 19.02 -34.49
C ASN A 24 -10.07 19.28 -33.01
N SER A 25 -10.95 18.48 -32.39
CA SER A 25 -10.99 18.34 -30.97
C SER A 25 -9.65 17.68 -30.57
N PRO A 26 -8.78 18.35 -29.82
CA PRO A 26 -7.68 17.64 -29.22
C PRO A 26 -8.31 16.59 -28.32
N LEU A 27 -8.09 15.30 -28.60
CA LEU A 27 -8.26 14.27 -27.61
C LEU A 27 -7.35 14.72 -26.43
N LEU A 28 -7.97 15.28 -25.41
CA LEU A 28 -7.33 15.46 -24.13
C LEU A 28 -7.03 14.02 -23.66
N MET A 29 -5.85 13.52 -23.98
CA MET A 29 -5.32 12.33 -23.33
C MET A 29 -5.34 12.69 -21.86
N ALA A 30 -6.25 12.08 -21.10
CA ALA A 30 -6.23 12.19 -19.66
C ALA A 30 -4.84 11.71 -19.24
N GLN A 31 -3.98 12.63 -18.86
CA GLN A 31 -2.69 12.32 -18.28
C GLN A 31 -3.01 11.48 -17.05
N GLU A 32 -2.57 10.22 -17.03
CA GLU A 32 -2.81 9.38 -15.85
C GLU A 32 -2.26 10.16 -14.64
N GLU A 33 -3.17 10.47 -13.75
CA GLU A 33 -2.81 11.23 -12.55
C GLU A 33 -1.85 10.37 -11.73
N GLY A 34 -0.62 10.83 -11.55
CA GLY A 34 0.38 10.14 -10.75
C GLY A 34 -0.14 9.88 -9.33
N ILE A 35 0.52 9.01 -8.60
CA ILE A 35 0.13 8.67 -7.22
C ILE A 35 0.13 9.91 -6.34
N LYS A 36 -1.01 10.22 -5.72
CA LYS A 36 -1.19 11.30 -4.74
C LYS A 36 -1.62 10.77 -3.38
N ASN A 37 -2.23 9.60 -3.33
CA ASN A 37 -2.76 9.02 -2.10
C ASN A 37 -1.87 7.87 -1.64
N ILE A 38 -1.47 7.91 -0.37
CA ILE A 38 -0.74 6.85 0.31
C ILE A 38 -1.64 6.29 1.41
N VAL A 39 -1.86 4.98 1.41
CA VAL A 39 -2.59 4.29 2.48
C VAL A 39 -1.61 3.39 3.21
N LEU A 40 -1.47 3.61 4.52
CA LEU A 40 -0.53 2.93 5.41
C LEU A 40 -1.27 1.94 6.30
N VAL A 41 -0.81 0.69 6.33
CA VAL A 41 -1.44 -0.41 7.09
C VAL A 41 -0.44 -0.95 8.10
N HIS A 42 -0.77 -0.88 9.39
CA HIS A 42 0.10 -1.34 10.48
C HIS A 42 0.06 -2.87 10.64
N GLY A 43 1.12 -3.43 11.19
CA GLY A 43 1.24 -4.84 11.52
C GLY A 43 0.56 -5.24 12.83
N ALA A 44 0.79 -6.49 13.26
CA ALA A 44 0.39 -6.97 14.58
C ALA A 44 1.12 -6.18 15.69
N PHE A 45 0.55 -6.16 16.88
CA PHE A 45 1.09 -5.51 18.08
C PHE A 45 1.31 -4.00 17.96
N ALA A 46 0.68 -3.35 16.97
CA ALA A 46 0.78 -1.93 16.70
C ALA A 46 -0.60 -1.35 16.39
N ASP A 47 -0.65 -0.05 16.18
CA ASP A 47 -1.80 0.68 15.66
C ASP A 47 -1.34 1.74 14.64
N GLY A 48 -2.29 2.46 14.04
CA GLY A 48 -1.99 3.44 13.00
C GLY A 48 -1.09 4.59 13.45
N SER A 49 -0.91 4.81 14.76
CA SER A 49 -0.04 5.87 15.26
C SER A 49 1.46 5.57 15.09
N CYS A 50 1.82 4.29 14.86
CA CYS A 50 3.20 3.91 14.54
C CYS A 50 3.74 4.60 13.27
N TRP A 51 2.86 5.08 12.42
CA TRP A 51 3.18 5.80 11.19
C TRP A 51 3.36 7.32 11.35
N SER A 52 3.19 7.89 12.55
CA SER A 52 3.09 9.34 12.75
C SER A 52 4.24 10.14 12.13
N ALA A 53 5.48 9.70 12.28
CA ALA A 53 6.64 10.38 11.68
C ALA A 53 6.63 10.28 10.16
N VAL A 54 6.35 9.10 9.61
CA VAL A 54 6.24 8.85 8.15
C VAL A 54 5.11 9.67 7.55
N ILE A 55 3.95 9.77 8.22
CA ILE A 55 2.82 10.60 7.78
C ILE A 55 3.25 12.05 7.61
N SER A 56 3.92 12.63 8.62
CA SER A 56 4.39 14.01 8.55
C SER A 56 5.32 14.23 7.37
N LEU A 57 6.32 13.35 7.18
CA LEU A 57 7.28 13.43 6.09
C LEU A 57 6.64 13.31 4.70
N LEU A 58 5.61 12.49 4.55
CA LEU A 58 4.90 12.33 3.28
C LEU A 58 3.96 13.52 3.00
N GLN A 59 3.29 14.04 4.05
CA GLN A 59 2.43 15.24 3.93
C GLN A 59 3.23 16.48 3.54
N GLU A 60 4.43 16.68 4.10
CA GLU A 60 5.37 17.74 3.72
C GLU A 60 5.76 17.67 2.23
N ARG A 61 5.73 16.47 1.64
CA ARG A 61 5.98 16.23 0.20
C ARG A 61 4.72 16.31 -0.66
N GLY A 62 3.58 16.72 -0.08
CA GLY A 62 2.32 16.95 -0.79
C GLY A 62 1.48 15.70 -1.06
N TYR A 63 1.74 14.58 -0.37
CA TYR A 63 0.89 13.39 -0.45
C TYR A 63 -0.31 13.47 0.49
N HIS A 64 -1.44 12.92 0.05
CA HIS A 64 -2.57 12.63 0.93
C HIS A 64 -2.33 11.27 1.61
N VAL A 65 -2.24 11.27 2.93
CA VAL A 65 -1.89 10.07 3.69
C VAL A 65 -3.04 9.66 4.61
N SER A 66 -3.38 8.39 4.59
CA SER A 66 -4.35 7.79 5.52
C SER A 66 -3.75 6.55 6.15
N ALA A 67 -3.84 6.41 7.48
CA ALA A 67 -3.48 5.20 8.20
C ALA A 67 -4.74 4.39 8.51
N VAL A 68 -4.69 3.10 8.22
CA VAL A 68 -5.74 2.13 8.57
C VAL A 68 -5.59 1.75 10.04
N GLN A 69 -6.73 1.52 10.71
CA GLN A 69 -6.79 0.90 12.02
C GLN A 69 -7.28 -0.54 11.83
N ASN A 70 -6.34 -1.48 11.85
CA ASN A 70 -6.65 -2.89 11.74
C ASN A 70 -7.25 -3.40 13.06
N PRO A 71 -8.38 -4.12 13.06
CA PRO A 71 -8.91 -4.74 14.27
C PRO A 71 -8.09 -5.94 14.76
N LEU A 72 -7.23 -6.54 13.93
CA LEU A 72 -6.38 -7.69 14.24
C LEU A 72 -7.14 -8.94 14.68
N THR A 73 -8.42 -9.04 14.33
CA THR A 73 -9.32 -10.15 14.69
C THR A 73 -9.34 -11.26 13.64
N SER A 74 -9.09 -10.93 12.38
CA SER A 74 -8.97 -11.87 11.26
C SER A 74 -8.32 -11.19 10.07
N LEU A 75 -7.77 -11.95 9.12
CA LEU A 75 -7.30 -11.39 7.84
C LEU A 75 -8.46 -10.68 7.11
N ARG A 76 -9.63 -11.30 7.09
CA ARG A 76 -10.82 -10.73 6.45
C ARG A 76 -11.21 -9.37 7.05
N ASP A 77 -11.19 -9.23 8.37
CA ASP A 77 -11.60 -7.99 9.03
C ASP A 77 -10.60 -6.87 8.75
N ASP A 78 -9.29 -7.16 8.78
CA ASP A 78 -8.23 -6.22 8.46
C ASP A 78 -8.26 -5.80 6.98
N VAL A 79 -8.51 -6.74 6.08
CA VAL A 79 -8.74 -6.45 4.64
C VAL A 79 -9.95 -5.52 4.49
N THR A 80 -11.06 -5.83 5.15
CA THR A 80 -12.28 -4.99 5.09
C THR A 80 -12.03 -3.58 5.65
N ALA A 81 -11.26 -3.46 6.75
CA ALA A 81 -10.87 -2.15 7.29
C ALA A 81 -10.03 -1.36 6.27
N THR A 82 -9.10 -2.02 5.59
CA THR A 82 -8.26 -1.43 4.55
C THR A 82 -9.09 -1.00 3.34
N GLU A 83 -9.98 -1.85 2.84
CA GLU A 83 -10.86 -1.56 1.70
C GLU A 83 -11.74 -0.33 1.96
N ARG A 84 -12.30 -0.17 3.15
CA ARG A 84 -13.08 1.03 3.54
C ARG A 84 -12.25 2.32 3.45
N VAL A 85 -10.96 2.26 3.78
CA VAL A 85 -10.07 3.42 3.62
C VAL A 85 -9.75 3.67 2.15
N LEU A 86 -9.51 2.60 1.36
CA LEU A 86 -9.26 2.69 -0.08
C LEU A 86 -10.45 3.30 -0.85
N GLU A 87 -11.68 2.92 -0.51
CA GLU A 87 -12.91 3.45 -1.11
C GLU A 87 -13.07 4.98 -0.92
N ARG A 88 -12.49 5.53 0.14
CA ARG A 88 -12.53 6.97 0.42
C ARG A 88 -11.48 7.77 -0.35
N GLN A 89 -10.48 7.11 -0.93
CA GLN A 89 -9.45 7.79 -1.70
C GLN A 89 -9.95 8.19 -3.08
N LYS A 90 -9.69 9.44 -3.46
CA LYS A 90 -9.95 9.92 -4.82
C LYS A 90 -8.69 9.74 -5.67
N GLY A 91 -8.79 8.93 -6.75
CA GLY A 91 -7.67 8.68 -7.66
C GLY A 91 -6.75 7.53 -7.21
N ASN A 92 -5.57 7.48 -7.80
CA ASN A 92 -4.61 6.40 -7.66
C ASN A 92 -3.99 6.34 -6.25
N VAL A 93 -3.81 5.12 -5.72
CA VAL A 93 -3.29 4.83 -4.38
C VAL A 93 -2.03 3.98 -4.48
N LEU A 94 -1.01 4.32 -3.67
CA LEU A 94 0.04 3.41 -3.27
C LEU A 94 -0.32 2.83 -1.89
N LEU A 95 -0.37 1.51 -1.80
CA LEU A 95 -0.75 0.80 -0.57
C LEU A 95 0.51 0.25 0.11
N VAL A 96 0.70 0.60 1.37
CA VAL A 96 1.91 0.29 2.16
C VAL A 96 1.53 -0.58 3.34
N GLY A 97 2.21 -1.71 3.54
CA GLY A 97 1.95 -2.62 4.66
C GLY A 97 3.21 -3.04 5.38
N HIS A 98 3.15 -3.01 6.70
CA HIS A 98 4.22 -3.45 7.58
C HIS A 98 3.91 -4.82 8.19
N SER A 99 4.88 -5.72 8.24
CA SER A 99 4.80 -7.00 8.96
C SER A 99 3.55 -7.81 8.58
N TRP A 100 2.67 -8.14 9.52
CA TRP A 100 1.37 -8.79 9.30
C TRP A 100 0.55 -8.14 8.18
N ALA A 101 0.57 -6.81 8.10
CA ALA A 101 -0.19 -6.10 7.07
C ALA A 101 0.30 -6.40 5.65
N GLY A 102 1.44 -7.06 5.46
CA GLY A 102 1.82 -7.59 4.17
C GLY A 102 0.78 -8.54 3.60
N ALA A 103 0.23 -9.46 4.40
CA ALA A 103 -0.88 -10.33 3.99
C ALA A 103 -2.15 -9.54 3.69
N VAL A 104 -2.45 -8.52 4.51
CA VAL A 104 -3.62 -7.64 4.32
C VAL A 104 -3.54 -6.91 2.99
N ILE A 105 -2.43 -6.22 2.71
CA ILE A 105 -2.27 -5.46 1.45
C ILE A 105 -2.12 -6.38 0.23
N THR A 106 -1.61 -7.59 0.42
CA THR A 106 -1.57 -8.60 -0.64
C THR A 106 -2.97 -8.93 -1.16
N GLN A 107 -3.98 -8.95 -0.30
CA GLN A 107 -5.37 -9.17 -0.71
C GLN A 107 -6.09 -7.85 -1.06
N ALA A 108 -6.08 -6.85 -0.17
CA ALA A 108 -6.76 -5.56 -0.39
C ALA A 108 -6.21 -4.80 -1.61
N GLY A 109 -4.96 -5.06 -1.97
CA GLY A 109 -4.29 -4.48 -3.12
C GLY A 109 -4.93 -4.78 -4.48
N ASN A 110 -5.89 -5.71 -4.56
CA ASN A 110 -6.68 -5.96 -5.77
C ASN A 110 -7.71 -4.86 -6.06
N ALA A 111 -7.96 -3.93 -5.14
CA ALA A 111 -8.83 -2.78 -5.38
C ALA A 111 -8.39 -1.99 -6.62
N SER A 112 -9.37 -1.50 -7.40
CA SER A 112 -9.15 -0.92 -8.73
C SER A 112 -8.34 0.38 -8.70
N ASN A 113 -8.38 1.13 -7.60
CA ASN A 113 -7.63 2.36 -7.41
C ASN A 113 -6.21 2.16 -6.86
N VAL A 114 -5.82 0.96 -6.42
CA VAL A 114 -4.45 0.64 -6.01
C VAL A 114 -3.58 0.42 -7.24
N ARG A 115 -2.44 1.13 -7.33
CA ARG A 115 -1.50 1.06 -8.46
C ARG A 115 -0.18 0.37 -8.12
N GLY A 116 0.16 0.23 -6.85
CA GLY A 116 1.38 -0.45 -6.41
C GLY A 116 1.34 -0.77 -4.93
N LEU A 117 2.27 -1.62 -4.50
CA LEU A 117 2.36 -2.16 -3.16
C LEU A 117 3.76 -1.93 -2.59
N VAL A 118 3.84 -1.47 -1.34
CA VAL A 118 5.10 -1.35 -0.62
C VAL A 118 5.03 -2.21 0.64
N TYR A 119 5.96 -3.13 0.77
CA TYR A 119 6.10 -4.05 1.87
C TYR A 119 7.28 -3.64 2.76
N LEU A 120 7.05 -3.50 4.06
CA LEU A 120 8.10 -3.19 5.04
C LEU A 120 8.24 -4.36 6.00
N SER A 121 9.38 -5.07 5.99
CA SER A 121 9.61 -6.26 6.82
C SER A 121 8.37 -7.17 6.91
N ALA A 122 7.77 -7.49 5.78
CA ALA A 122 6.38 -7.94 5.69
C ALA A 122 6.23 -9.42 5.33
N LEU A 123 5.11 -10.00 5.77
CA LEU A 123 4.66 -11.35 5.44
C LEU A 123 3.85 -11.28 4.13
N VAL A 124 4.33 -11.94 3.07
CA VAL A 124 3.75 -11.80 1.71
C VAL A 124 3.34 -13.17 1.16
N PRO A 125 2.20 -13.71 1.62
CA PRO A 125 1.69 -14.98 1.11
C PRO A 125 1.21 -14.87 -0.34
N ASP A 126 1.19 -16.00 -1.02
CA ASP A 126 0.65 -16.13 -2.37
C ASP A 126 -0.87 -16.38 -2.36
N SER A 127 -1.47 -16.42 -3.54
CA SER A 127 -2.88 -16.81 -3.72
C SER A 127 -3.15 -18.19 -3.13
N ASN A 128 -4.24 -18.32 -2.38
CA ASN A 128 -4.63 -19.51 -1.64
C ASN A 128 -3.65 -19.98 -0.56
N GLN A 129 -2.71 -19.14 -0.16
CA GLN A 129 -1.73 -19.39 0.89
C GLN A 129 -2.03 -18.52 2.13
N SER A 130 -1.89 -19.07 3.31
CA SER A 130 -1.87 -18.34 4.58
C SER A 130 -0.45 -17.91 4.94
N VAL A 131 -0.32 -17.01 5.92
CA VAL A 131 0.98 -16.66 6.49
C VAL A 131 1.64 -17.89 7.12
N SER A 132 0.87 -18.70 7.85
CA SER A 132 1.36 -19.94 8.44
C SER A 132 1.90 -20.93 7.39
N ASP A 133 1.20 -21.09 6.26
CA ASP A 133 1.65 -21.90 5.14
C ASP A 133 2.99 -21.40 4.57
N ALA A 134 3.10 -20.07 4.37
CA ALA A 134 4.31 -19.45 3.81
C ALA A 134 5.51 -19.62 4.73
N LEU A 135 5.34 -19.35 6.02
CA LEU A 135 6.40 -19.49 7.02
C LEU A 135 6.83 -20.96 7.20
N ALA A 136 5.88 -21.90 7.20
CA ALA A 136 6.18 -23.33 7.24
C ALA A 136 7.03 -23.75 6.03
N ARG A 137 6.68 -23.32 4.83
CA ARG A 137 7.44 -23.57 3.60
C ARG A 137 8.86 -22.97 3.66
N PHE A 138 9.05 -21.89 4.39
CA PHE A 138 10.36 -21.26 4.59
C PHE A 138 11.13 -21.84 5.76
N HIS A 139 10.57 -22.79 6.51
CA HIS A 139 11.13 -23.33 7.77
C HIS A 139 11.39 -22.23 8.81
N ALA A 140 10.49 -21.27 8.88
CA ALA A 140 10.59 -20.10 9.76
C ALA A 140 9.33 -19.99 10.65
N PRO A 141 9.15 -20.91 11.63
CA PRO A 141 7.99 -20.87 12.51
C PRO A 141 8.02 -19.61 13.39
N MET A 142 6.84 -19.12 13.73
CA MET A 142 6.69 -18.04 14.73
C MET A 142 6.93 -18.60 16.13
N THR A 143 8.16 -18.49 16.60
CA THR A 143 8.56 -18.99 17.93
C THR A 143 8.26 -17.95 18.99
N GLY A 144 7.74 -18.38 20.16
CA GLY A 144 7.44 -17.47 21.28
C GLY A 144 6.20 -16.61 21.10
N MET A 145 5.37 -16.92 20.11
CA MET A 145 4.09 -16.23 19.84
C MET A 145 2.93 -17.21 20.10
N GLU A 146 2.77 -17.63 21.35
CA GLU A 146 1.72 -18.54 21.74
C GLU A 146 0.42 -17.78 22.05
N ALA A 147 -0.70 -18.35 21.65
CA ALA A 147 -2.00 -17.76 21.93
C ALA A 147 -2.40 -17.96 23.39
N ASP A 148 -3.00 -16.96 24.00
CA ASP A 148 -3.65 -17.04 25.29
C ASP A 148 -4.92 -17.90 25.26
N LYS A 149 -5.61 -18.07 26.41
CA LYS A 149 -6.87 -18.82 26.52
C LYS A 149 -8.02 -18.28 25.65
N ASN A 150 -7.89 -17.04 25.16
CA ASN A 150 -8.88 -16.40 24.28
C ASN A 150 -8.49 -16.49 22.80
N GLY A 151 -7.37 -17.16 22.48
CA GLY A 151 -6.85 -17.28 21.14
C GLY A 151 -6.11 -16.04 20.63
N LEU A 152 -5.69 -15.13 21.53
CA LEU A 152 -4.99 -13.91 21.22
C LEU A 152 -3.51 -14.05 21.52
N ILE A 153 -2.67 -13.53 20.63
CA ILE A 153 -1.21 -13.45 20.80
C ILE A 153 -0.86 -12.06 21.32
N TRP A 154 -0.04 -12.03 22.34
CA TRP A 154 0.50 -10.83 22.99
C TRP A 154 2.03 -10.91 23.05
N LEU A 155 2.69 -9.78 23.07
CA LEU A 155 4.10 -9.67 23.42
C LEU A 155 4.20 -9.07 24.83
N ASP A 156 3.77 -9.83 25.85
CA ASP A 156 3.49 -9.34 27.20
C ASP A 156 4.74 -8.90 27.95
N GLU A 157 5.88 -9.55 27.73
CA GLU A 157 7.12 -9.16 28.38
C GLU A 157 7.70 -7.94 27.68
N GLN A 158 7.75 -6.82 28.40
CA GLN A 158 8.30 -5.55 27.87
C GLN A 158 9.72 -5.70 27.35
N GLU A 159 10.52 -6.56 27.97
CA GLU A 159 11.88 -6.86 27.54
C GLU A 159 11.86 -7.70 26.24
N PHE A 160 10.95 -8.66 26.14
CA PHE A 160 10.75 -9.45 24.93
C PHE A 160 10.27 -8.59 23.77
N PHE A 161 9.29 -7.69 24.00
CA PHE A 161 8.86 -6.71 22.98
C PHE A 161 10.05 -5.87 22.47
N HIS A 162 10.90 -5.38 23.40
CA HIS A 162 12.08 -4.62 23.03
C HIS A 162 13.05 -5.45 22.18
N GLN A 163 13.35 -6.66 22.61
CA GLN A 163 14.32 -7.51 21.91
C GLN A 163 13.84 -7.95 20.52
N VAL A 164 12.55 -8.20 20.36
CA VAL A 164 11.96 -8.74 19.12
C VAL A 164 11.59 -7.64 18.14
N MET A 165 10.86 -6.62 18.61
CA MET A 165 10.24 -5.62 17.73
C MET A 165 11.05 -4.33 17.62
N ALA A 166 11.73 -3.91 18.69
CA ALA A 166 12.17 -2.53 18.86
C ALA A 166 13.61 -2.43 19.42
N ASN A 167 14.50 -3.33 18.98
CA ASN A 167 15.84 -3.47 19.50
C ASN A 167 16.78 -2.28 19.22
N GLU A 168 16.41 -1.37 18.34
CA GLU A 168 17.13 -0.10 18.08
C GLU A 168 16.51 1.10 18.79
N LEU A 169 15.29 0.95 19.33
CA LEU A 169 14.66 2.02 20.08
C LEU A 169 15.14 2.05 21.54
N SER A 170 15.01 3.21 22.19
CA SER A 170 15.28 3.27 23.63
C SER A 170 14.31 2.39 24.41
N ILE A 171 14.78 1.82 25.53
CA ILE A 171 13.94 1.02 26.46
C ILE A 171 12.65 1.78 26.86
N LYS A 172 12.77 3.10 27.10
CA LYS A 172 11.61 3.94 27.43
C LYS A 172 10.59 3.95 26.30
N LYS A 173 11.04 4.12 25.05
CA LYS A 173 10.13 4.14 23.87
C LYS A 173 9.52 2.77 23.63
N SER A 174 10.33 1.72 23.73
CA SER A 174 9.84 0.34 23.58
C SER A 174 8.77 -0.02 24.62
N ARG A 175 8.95 0.35 25.90
CA ARG A 175 7.93 0.16 26.94
C ARG A 175 6.62 0.92 26.65
N GLN A 176 6.70 2.12 26.07
CA GLN A 176 5.49 2.86 25.67
C GLN A 176 4.75 2.14 24.55
N LEU A 177 5.48 1.61 23.55
CA LEU A 177 4.88 0.85 22.45
C LEU A 177 4.26 -0.47 22.94
N ALA A 178 4.96 -1.21 23.80
CA ALA A 178 4.44 -2.41 24.42
C ALA A 178 3.14 -2.17 25.22
N ALA A 179 3.03 -1.01 25.88
CA ALA A 179 1.86 -0.68 26.70
C ALA A 179 0.60 -0.35 25.86
N VAL A 180 0.76 0.01 24.59
CA VAL A 180 -0.36 0.33 23.68
C VAL A 180 -0.56 -0.72 22.60
N GLN A 181 0.15 -1.85 22.68
CA GLN A 181 0.00 -2.91 21.69
C GLN A 181 -1.44 -3.42 21.59
N GLN A 182 -1.85 -3.78 20.41
CA GLN A 182 -3.08 -4.55 20.19
C GLN A 182 -2.72 -6.02 19.98
N PRO A 183 -3.42 -6.96 20.64
CA PRO A 183 -3.23 -8.39 20.40
C PRO A 183 -3.72 -8.75 19.00
N VAL A 184 -3.19 -9.82 18.46
CA VAL A 184 -3.66 -10.38 17.19
C VAL A 184 -4.26 -11.76 17.42
N ALA A 185 -5.38 -12.06 16.76
CA ALA A 185 -5.97 -13.40 16.80
C ALA A 185 -5.03 -14.41 16.09
N ALA A 186 -4.66 -15.49 16.80
CA ALA A 186 -3.79 -16.51 16.23
C ALA A 186 -4.35 -17.15 14.95
N THR A 187 -5.67 -17.25 14.85
CA THR A 187 -6.37 -17.78 13.67
C THR A 187 -6.18 -16.91 12.43
N ALA A 188 -5.92 -15.60 12.60
CA ALA A 188 -5.69 -14.71 11.47
C ALA A 188 -4.52 -15.16 10.59
N PHE A 189 -3.45 -15.69 11.20
CA PHE A 189 -2.28 -16.21 10.47
C PHE A 189 -2.56 -17.48 9.65
N GLN A 190 -3.69 -18.15 9.92
CA GLN A 190 -4.10 -19.37 9.22
C GLN A 190 -5.09 -19.07 8.07
N GLU A 191 -5.64 -17.87 8.01
CA GLU A 191 -6.54 -17.46 6.93
C GLU A 191 -5.75 -17.26 5.63
N LYS A 192 -6.36 -17.71 4.52
CA LYS A 192 -5.71 -17.69 3.22
C LYS A 192 -6.03 -16.40 2.46
N VAL A 193 -5.00 -15.82 1.88
CA VAL A 193 -5.14 -14.79 0.84
C VAL A 193 -5.84 -15.41 -0.36
N LYS A 194 -6.92 -14.80 -0.84
CA LYS A 194 -7.66 -15.32 -2.00
C LYS A 194 -6.90 -15.09 -3.31
N GLU A 195 -6.44 -13.87 -3.51
CA GLU A 195 -5.72 -13.45 -4.71
C GLU A 195 -4.59 -12.50 -4.32
N ALA A 196 -3.37 -12.84 -4.72
CA ALA A 196 -2.18 -12.05 -4.42
C ALA A 196 -2.03 -10.90 -5.43
N ALA A 197 -2.25 -9.68 -4.98
CA ALA A 197 -2.21 -8.47 -5.82
C ALA A 197 -0.82 -8.20 -6.43
N TRP A 198 0.26 -8.60 -5.75
CA TRP A 198 1.63 -8.46 -6.25
C TRP A 198 1.90 -9.25 -7.55
N ARG A 199 1.05 -10.21 -7.91
CA ARG A 199 1.14 -10.91 -9.21
C ARG A 199 0.76 -10.04 -10.41
N LYS A 200 0.07 -8.93 -10.15
CA LYS A 200 -0.48 -8.05 -11.18
C LYS A 200 -0.03 -6.59 -11.04
N LYS A 201 0.57 -6.23 -9.91
CA LYS A 201 0.93 -4.86 -9.59
C LYS A 201 2.41 -4.74 -9.21
N PRO A 202 3.07 -3.65 -9.59
CA PRO A 202 4.44 -3.40 -9.19
C PRO A 202 4.54 -3.34 -7.66
N SER A 203 5.62 -3.91 -7.13
CA SER A 203 5.83 -4.05 -5.71
C SER A 203 7.25 -3.64 -5.31
N TRP A 204 7.36 -3.05 -4.13
CA TRP A 204 8.62 -2.68 -3.48
C TRP A 204 8.70 -3.37 -2.13
N TYR A 205 9.88 -3.74 -1.72
CA TYR A 205 10.09 -4.40 -0.44
C TYR A 205 11.29 -3.80 0.29
N LEU A 206 11.07 -3.33 1.54
CA LEU A 206 12.12 -2.91 2.46
C LEU A 206 12.50 -4.09 3.35
N ILE A 207 13.74 -4.54 3.23
CA ILE A 207 14.33 -5.53 4.13
C ILE A 207 15.04 -4.80 5.26
N THR A 208 14.68 -5.14 6.48
CA THR A 208 15.30 -4.65 7.73
C THR A 208 16.35 -5.65 8.19
N GLU A 209 17.64 -5.24 8.19
CA GLU A 209 18.76 -6.18 8.37
C GLU A 209 19.07 -6.53 9.82
N ASN A 210 18.54 -5.75 10.78
CA ASN A 210 18.67 -5.98 12.21
C ASN A 210 17.35 -6.41 12.86
N ASP A 211 16.51 -7.11 12.10
CA ASP A 211 15.15 -7.50 12.47
C ASP A 211 15.15 -8.84 13.21
N ASN A 212 14.71 -8.82 14.46
CA ASN A 212 14.58 -10.01 15.30
C ASN A 212 13.16 -10.63 15.27
N ALA A 213 12.17 -9.94 14.72
CA ALA A 213 10.81 -10.46 14.58
C ALA A 213 10.64 -11.29 13.30
N LEU A 214 11.18 -10.81 12.18
CA LEU A 214 11.13 -11.52 10.90
C LEU A 214 12.53 -11.56 10.29
N ASN A 215 13.16 -12.72 10.35
CA ASN A 215 14.54 -12.91 9.89
C ASN A 215 14.75 -12.30 8.48
N PRO A 216 15.81 -11.50 8.26
CA PRO A 216 16.09 -10.85 6.97
C PRO A 216 16.18 -11.80 5.78
N SER A 217 16.63 -13.07 6.03
CA SER A 217 16.65 -14.08 4.97
C SER A 217 15.25 -14.54 4.55
N VAL A 218 14.29 -14.54 5.46
CA VAL A 218 12.88 -14.85 5.19
C VAL A 218 12.23 -13.67 4.45
N GLN A 219 12.51 -12.43 4.88
CA GLN A 219 12.10 -11.22 4.18
C GLN A 219 12.59 -11.24 2.72
N ALA A 220 13.85 -11.59 2.49
CA ALA A 220 14.42 -11.69 1.15
C ALA A 220 13.69 -12.72 0.28
N ARG A 221 13.28 -13.86 0.85
CA ARG A 221 12.49 -14.87 0.12
C ARG A 221 11.12 -14.33 -0.29
N PHE A 222 10.40 -13.67 0.61
CA PHE A 222 9.14 -13.00 0.28
C PHE A 222 9.32 -11.96 -0.83
N ALA A 223 10.33 -11.10 -0.71
CA ALA A 223 10.61 -10.07 -1.70
C ALA A 223 10.91 -10.63 -3.09
N HIS A 224 11.70 -11.71 -3.17
CA HIS A 224 12.00 -12.39 -4.43
C HIS A 224 10.80 -13.08 -5.05
N GLU A 225 9.98 -13.77 -4.25
CA GLU A 225 8.77 -14.42 -4.75
C GLU A 225 7.73 -13.42 -5.28
N ALA A 226 7.62 -12.26 -4.61
CA ALA A 226 6.76 -11.17 -5.06
C ALA A 226 7.32 -10.41 -6.27
N GLY A 227 8.55 -10.70 -6.72
CA GLY A 227 9.20 -9.94 -7.79
C GLY A 227 9.39 -8.46 -7.45
N ALA A 228 9.55 -8.13 -6.16
CA ALA A 228 9.57 -6.76 -5.68
C ALA A 228 10.92 -6.07 -5.94
N HIS A 229 10.89 -4.75 -6.12
CA HIS A 229 12.08 -3.91 -6.06
C HIS A 229 12.59 -3.86 -4.61
N ILE A 230 13.79 -4.40 -4.37
CA ILE A 230 14.33 -4.59 -3.03
C ILE A 230 15.18 -3.41 -2.61
N THR A 231 14.89 -2.85 -1.44
CA THR A 231 15.75 -1.93 -0.69
C THR A 231 16.12 -2.58 0.63
N ARG A 232 17.34 -2.32 1.14
CA ARG A 232 17.82 -2.82 2.43
C ARG A 232 18.27 -1.67 3.30
N ILE A 233 17.90 -1.73 4.57
CA ILE A 233 18.40 -0.80 5.58
C ILE A 233 18.81 -1.57 6.84
N HIS A 234 19.79 -1.05 7.56
CA HIS A 234 20.12 -1.52 8.88
C HIS A 234 19.13 -0.94 9.88
N SER A 235 18.11 -1.71 10.22
CA SER A 235 17.00 -1.31 11.08
C SER A 235 16.40 -2.50 11.79
N ASP A 236 15.77 -2.25 12.93
CA ASP A 236 14.88 -3.20 13.61
C ASP A 236 13.55 -3.40 12.85
N HIS A 237 12.64 -4.19 13.44
CA HIS A 237 11.35 -4.50 12.83
C HIS A 237 10.46 -3.27 12.65
N LEU A 238 10.57 -2.27 13.53
CA LEU A 238 9.74 -1.05 13.53
C LEU A 238 10.40 0.10 12.76
N SER A 239 10.89 -0.17 11.57
CA SER A 239 11.60 0.80 10.72
C SER A 239 10.86 2.12 10.51
N MET A 240 9.52 2.12 10.51
CA MET A 240 8.72 3.35 10.39
C MET A 240 8.84 4.27 11.62
N ILE A 241 9.38 3.74 12.75
CA ILE A 241 9.62 4.49 13.99
C ILE A 241 11.10 4.80 14.16
N SER A 242 11.98 3.83 13.88
CA SER A 242 13.43 3.97 14.06
C SER A 242 14.10 4.72 12.88
N HIS A 243 13.58 4.53 11.65
CA HIS A 243 14.14 5.07 10.38
C HIS A 243 13.05 5.69 9.48
N PRO A 244 12.26 6.65 9.98
CA PRO A 244 11.10 7.17 9.24
C PRO A 244 11.48 7.88 7.94
N GLU A 245 12.67 8.50 7.85
CA GLU A 245 13.15 9.20 6.66
C GLU A 245 13.41 8.22 5.51
N GLU A 246 14.07 7.09 5.78
CA GLU A 246 14.36 6.04 4.80
C GLU A 246 13.08 5.36 4.32
N VAL A 247 12.14 5.13 5.25
CA VAL A 247 10.82 4.58 4.91
C VAL A 247 10.04 5.55 4.03
N ALA A 248 10.00 6.84 4.38
CA ALA A 248 9.33 7.85 3.57
C ALA A 248 9.98 8.01 2.20
N ALA A 249 11.32 7.94 2.10
CA ALA A 249 12.04 8.01 0.84
C ALA A 249 11.70 6.84 -0.09
N LEU A 250 11.63 5.61 0.45
CA LEU A 250 11.19 4.44 -0.32
C LEU A 250 9.77 4.60 -0.86
N ILE A 251 8.84 5.04 -0.01
CA ILE A 251 7.43 5.24 -0.40
C ILE A 251 7.32 6.29 -1.52
N VAL A 252 8.04 7.40 -1.38
CA VAL A 252 8.09 8.46 -2.43
C VAL A 252 8.67 7.93 -3.74
N ASN A 253 9.77 7.19 -3.68
CA ASN A 253 10.38 6.57 -4.86
C ASN A 253 9.39 5.63 -5.56
N ALA A 254 8.71 4.76 -4.81
CA ALA A 254 7.69 3.87 -5.34
C ALA A 254 6.53 4.65 -6.00
N ALA A 255 6.02 5.70 -5.34
CA ALA A 255 4.94 6.53 -5.87
C ALA A 255 5.33 7.25 -7.18
N GLN A 256 6.57 7.71 -7.31
CA GLN A 256 7.10 8.39 -8.49
C GLN A 256 7.44 7.43 -9.65
N SER A 257 7.64 6.15 -9.36
CA SER A 257 7.97 5.13 -10.37
C SER A 257 6.75 4.57 -11.09
N ILE A 258 5.53 4.90 -10.63
CA ILE A 258 4.26 4.45 -11.21
C ILE A 258 3.72 5.56 -12.12
N HIS A 259 3.59 5.25 -13.41
CA HIS A 259 3.11 6.16 -14.46
C HIS A 259 1.75 5.74 -14.97
#